data_a26fbcd4022845f5fa3d3761936c1ff3
#
_entry.id   a26fbcd4022845f5fa3d3761936c1ff3
#
_cell.length_a   1.000
_cell.length_b   1.000
_cell.length_c   1.000
_cell.angle_alpha   90.00
_cell.angle_beta   90.00
_cell.angle_gamma   90.00
#
_symmetry.space_group_name_H-M   'P 1'
#
loop_
_entity.id
_entity.type
_entity.pdbx_description
1 polymer ?
#
loop_
_entity_poly.entity_id
_entity_poly.type
_entity_poly.pdbx_seq_one_letter_code
_entity_poly.pdbx_strand_id
1 'polypeptide(L)'
;MQDRYGHRISYLRVSITDRCNERCTYCMPQELQEWLPREEILTFEETLRLIQIAAELGVSKVRVTGGEPLTRRNIVHFIAQIPKISGIKSLGLSTNATLLARQISPGKTMATALREAGVQSVNISLDTLDRDVYSQITGRDLHDQVLEGIDAAIAVGFDQIKLNTVLMRGRNEDQLVPLIEFAASRNLILRFIEMMPVSTTEVLSEHNFIPILEAKRLIESVYGSLIPEAEFRTNGPATYYQIPDRKQRIGFIGAMTNLHFCENCNKLRLTCDGKLRPCLGSYLEFDIMRPLRAGASDEELKQFFLDVVERKPAQHDFRDNYQPNRKMIAIGG
;
A
#
# COMPACT_ATOMS: atom_id res chain seq x y z
N MET A 1 -4.17 -15.48 13.90
CA MET A 1 -4.22 -16.54 12.87
C MET A 1 -2.79 -16.95 12.48
N GLN A 2 -2.61 -18.20 12.09
CA GLN A 2 -1.33 -18.72 11.58
C GLN A 2 -1.62 -19.58 10.36
N ASP A 3 -0.82 -19.44 9.31
CA ASP A 3 -0.96 -20.28 8.12
C ASP A 3 -0.21 -21.62 8.30
N ARG A 4 -0.37 -22.54 7.35
CA ARG A 4 0.27 -23.88 7.36
C ARG A 4 1.81 -23.85 7.27
N TYR A 5 2.41 -22.69 6.99
CA TYR A 5 3.86 -22.50 6.90
C TYR A 5 4.43 -21.82 8.17
N GLY A 6 3.59 -21.56 9.17
CA GLY A 6 4.01 -20.93 10.42
C GLY A 6 4.00 -19.40 10.42
N HIS A 7 3.56 -18.74 9.35
CA HIS A 7 3.48 -17.29 9.32
C HIS A 7 2.32 -16.80 10.20
N ARG A 8 2.61 -15.91 11.12
CA ARG A 8 1.61 -15.27 11.97
C ARG A 8 0.96 -14.10 11.24
N ILE A 9 -0.30 -14.26 10.85
CA ILE A 9 -1.08 -13.24 10.15
C ILE A 9 -1.63 -12.23 11.16
N SER A 10 -1.04 -11.04 11.19
CA SER A 10 -1.34 -9.98 12.15
C SER A 10 -1.64 -8.63 11.49
N TYR A 11 -1.62 -8.56 10.16
CA TYR A 11 -1.75 -7.33 9.40
C TYR A 11 -2.81 -7.47 8.29
N LEU A 12 -3.91 -6.72 8.43
CA LEU A 12 -4.97 -6.64 7.42
C LEU A 12 -4.81 -5.37 6.59
N ARG A 13 -4.71 -5.52 5.26
CA ARG A 13 -4.84 -4.41 4.32
C ARG A 13 -6.28 -4.38 3.82
N VAL A 14 -6.91 -3.22 3.91
CA VAL A 14 -8.33 -3.06 3.60
C VAL A 14 -8.47 -2.05 2.47
N SER A 15 -8.82 -2.53 1.28
CA SER A 15 -9.25 -1.67 0.18
C SER A 15 -10.70 -1.26 0.42
N ILE A 16 -10.98 0.03 0.37
CA ILE A 16 -12.33 0.56 0.64
C ILE A 16 -13.01 1.12 -0.61
N THR A 17 -12.29 1.20 -1.72
CA THR A 17 -12.80 1.70 -3.00
C THR A 17 -11.89 1.25 -4.13
N ASP A 18 -12.47 1.02 -5.29
CA ASP A 18 -11.75 0.84 -6.55
C ASP A 18 -11.46 2.17 -7.26
N ARG A 19 -12.08 3.28 -6.83
CA ARG A 19 -11.95 4.60 -7.45
C ARG A 19 -10.64 5.26 -7.07
N CYS A 20 -9.99 5.89 -8.06
CA CYS A 20 -8.80 6.69 -7.87
C CYS A 20 -8.92 7.99 -8.68
N ASN A 21 -8.33 9.06 -8.21
CA ASN A 21 -8.24 10.33 -8.94
C ASN A 21 -7.01 10.42 -9.86
N GLU A 22 -6.13 9.43 -9.82
CA GLU A 22 -5.02 9.22 -10.76
C GLU A 22 -5.26 8.00 -11.65
N ARG A 23 -4.41 7.84 -12.68
CA ARG A 23 -4.44 6.76 -13.67
C ARG A 23 -3.04 6.20 -13.90
N CYS A 24 -2.36 5.83 -12.80
CA CYS A 24 -0.97 5.35 -12.89
C CYS A 24 -0.85 4.16 -13.85
N THR A 25 0.09 4.28 -14.79
CA THR A 25 0.26 3.33 -15.90
C THR A 25 0.48 1.89 -15.44
N TYR A 26 1.18 1.69 -14.32
CA TYR A 26 1.44 0.37 -13.74
C TYR A 26 0.29 -0.18 -12.89
N CYS A 27 -0.72 0.63 -12.57
CA CYS A 27 -1.81 0.26 -11.68
C CYS A 27 -3.11 -0.03 -12.43
N MET A 28 -3.40 0.77 -13.44
CA MET A 28 -4.62 0.64 -14.24
C MET A 28 -4.40 1.10 -15.68
N PRO A 29 -5.15 0.55 -16.67
CA PRO A 29 -5.16 1.05 -18.03
C PRO A 29 -5.60 2.53 -18.05
N GLN A 30 -5.04 3.33 -18.97
CA GLN A 30 -5.42 4.74 -19.14
C GLN A 30 -6.81 4.92 -19.77
N GLU A 31 -7.33 3.89 -20.41
CA GLU A 31 -8.64 3.84 -21.07
C GLU A 31 -9.79 3.93 -20.07
N LEU A 32 -11.00 4.11 -20.58
CA LEU A 32 -12.23 4.20 -19.81
C LEU A 32 -12.34 3.05 -18.78
N GLN A 33 -12.45 3.43 -17.50
CA GLN A 33 -12.62 2.48 -16.40
C GLN A 33 -14.10 2.36 -16.07
N GLU A 34 -14.61 1.15 -16.15
CA GLU A 34 -15.85 0.82 -15.45
C GLU A 34 -15.51 0.61 -13.97
N TRP A 35 -16.20 1.39 -13.15
CA TRP A 35 -16.12 1.26 -11.70
C TRP A 35 -17.15 0.26 -11.22
N LEU A 36 -16.84 -0.43 -10.13
CA LEU A 36 -17.81 -1.30 -9.50
C LEU A 36 -19.08 -0.53 -9.11
N PRO A 37 -20.27 -1.09 -9.35
CA PRO A 37 -21.52 -0.58 -8.81
C PRO A 37 -21.44 -0.46 -7.28
N ARG A 38 -22.16 0.52 -6.72
CA ARG A 38 -22.09 0.79 -5.28
C ARG A 38 -22.51 -0.42 -4.43
N GLU A 39 -23.47 -1.18 -4.91
CA GLU A 39 -23.99 -2.41 -4.29
C GLU A 39 -22.99 -3.55 -4.25
N GLU A 40 -21.98 -3.54 -5.11
CA GLU A 40 -20.88 -4.50 -5.13
C GLU A 40 -19.71 -4.10 -4.25
N ILE A 41 -19.78 -2.93 -3.61
CA ILE A 41 -18.76 -2.45 -2.68
C ILE A 41 -19.25 -2.66 -1.24
N LEU A 42 -18.37 -3.14 -0.37
CA LEU A 42 -18.64 -3.24 1.07
C LEU A 42 -18.98 -1.86 1.64
N THR A 43 -20.01 -1.80 2.46
CA THR A 43 -20.30 -0.61 3.28
C THR A 43 -19.23 -0.42 4.35
N PHE A 44 -19.18 0.73 4.98
CA PHE A 44 -18.25 0.95 6.08
C PHE A 44 -18.57 0.06 7.28
N GLU A 45 -19.85 -0.17 7.55
CA GLU A 45 -20.35 -1.03 8.62
C GLU A 45 -19.94 -2.49 8.38
N GLU A 46 -20.14 -3.01 7.16
CA GLU A 46 -19.70 -4.34 6.76
C GLU A 46 -18.18 -4.48 6.92
N THR A 47 -17.43 -3.46 6.48
CA THR A 47 -15.95 -3.44 6.57
C THR A 47 -15.49 -3.42 8.04
N LEU A 48 -16.12 -2.61 8.90
CA LEU A 48 -15.80 -2.55 10.34
C LEU A 48 -16.10 -3.88 11.04
N ARG A 49 -17.22 -4.54 10.72
CA ARG A 49 -17.53 -5.88 11.23
C ARG A 49 -16.44 -6.90 10.88
N LEU A 50 -15.98 -6.90 9.61
CA LEU A 50 -14.91 -7.80 9.17
C LEU A 50 -13.56 -7.46 9.82
N ILE A 51 -13.24 -6.18 10.07
CA ILE A 51 -12.04 -5.76 10.80
C ILE A 51 -12.12 -6.24 12.27
N GLN A 52 -13.28 -6.13 12.90
CA GLN A 52 -13.48 -6.62 14.27
C GLN A 52 -13.25 -8.13 14.37
N ILE A 53 -13.87 -8.91 13.48
CA ILE A 53 -13.65 -10.37 13.41
C ILE A 53 -12.18 -10.70 13.22
N ALA A 54 -11.51 -10.01 12.30
CA ALA A 54 -10.07 -10.21 12.08
C ALA A 54 -9.23 -9.85 13.32
N ALA A 55 -9.63 -8.82 14.09
CA ALA A 55 -8.96 -8.42 15.33
C ALA A 55 -9.09 -9.50 16.43
N GLU A 56 -10.27 -10.09 16.58
CA GLU A 56 -10.53 -11.23 17.49
C GLU A 56 -9.67 -12.45 17.13
N LEU A 57 -9.35 -12.64 15.85
CA LEU A 57 -8.46 -13.68 15.35
C LEU A 57 -6.96 -13.30 15.42
N GLY A 58 -6.61 -12.15 16.01
CA GLY A 58 -5.24 -11.72 16.29
C GLY A 58 -4.62 -10.76 15.27
N VAL A 59 -5.41 -10.18 14.37
CA VAL A 59 -4.97 -9.01 13.59
C VAL A 59 -4.83 -7.83 14.54
N SER A 60 -3.67 -7.20 14.55
CA SER A 60 -3.37 -6.05 15.41
C SER A 60 -3.04 -4.78 14.62
N LYS A 61 -2.88 -4.91 13.31
CA LYS A 61 -2.59 -3.81 12.42
C LYS A 61 -3.56 -3.76 11.26
N VAL A 62 -4.13 -2.58 11.01
CA VAL A 62 -4.96 -2.28 9.84
C VAL A 62 -4.27 -1.22 8.99
N ARG A 63 -4.31 -1.39 7.68
CA ARG A 63 -3.96 -0.34 6.72
C ARG A 63 -5.07 -0.13 5.73
N VAL A 64 -5.65 1.05 5.79
CA VAL A 64 -6.66 1.48 4.83
C VAL A 64 -5.98 1.87 3.51
N THR A 65 -6.53 1.39 2.42
CA THR A 65 -6.08 1.62 1.05
C THR A 65 -7.30 1.58 0.10
N GLY A 66 -7.07 1.44 -1.19
CA GLY A 66 -8.11 1.37 -2.21
C GLY A 66 -7.48 1.54 -3.58
N GLY A 67 -8.21 2.18 -4.49
CA GLY A 67 -7.62 3.08 -5.45
C GLY A 67 -7.02 4.26 -4.67
N GLU A 68 -7.71 5.39 -4.57
CA GLU A 68 -7.36 6.43 -3.60
C GLU A 68 -8.42 6.50 -2.50
N PRO A 69 -8.11 6.08 -1.25
CA PRO A 69 -9.10 5.98 -0.18
C PRO A 69 -9.72 7.32 0.20
N LEU A 70 -8.99 8.43 0.03
CA LEU A 70 -9.46 9.77 0.37
C LEU A 70 -10.52 10.33 -0.59
N THR A 71 -10.79 9.63 -1.69
CA THR A 71 -11.91 9.95 -2.60
C THR A 71 -13.25 9.44 -2.08
N ARG A 72 -13.25 8.44 -1.18
CA ARG A 72 -14.50 7.88 -0.64
C ARG A 72 -15.11 8.84 0.37
N ARG A 73 -16.37 9.19 0.16
CA ARG A 73 -17.12 10.10 1.05
C ARG A 73 -17.16 9.55 2.49
N ASN A 74 -17.10 10.43 3.49
CA ASN A 74 -17.14 10.08 4.92
C ASN A 74 -15.98 9.19 5.41
N ILE A 75 -14.85 9.16 4.71
CA ILE A 75 -13.69 8.33 5.03
C ILE A 75 -13.14 8.59 6.43
N VAL A 76 -13.08 9.85 6.87
CA VAL A 76 -12.58 10.23 8.21
C VAL A 76 -13.44 9.61 9.31
N HIS A 77 -14.78 9.61 9.14
CA HIS A 77 -15.68 8.99 10.09
C HIS A 77 -15.44 7.47 10.21
N PHE A 78 -15.28 6.80 9.07
CA PHE A 78 -14.95 5.37 9.03
C PHE A 78 -13.61 5.08 9.73
N ILE A 79 -12.57 5.83 9.39
CA ILE A 79 -11.22 5.66 9.96
C ILE A 79 -11.25 5.82 11.48
N ALA A 80 -12.01 6.79 12.00
CA ALA A 80 -12.12 7.07 13.43
C ALA A 80 -12.79 5.93 14.24
N GLN A 81 -13.47 4.97 13.60
CA GLN A 81 -14.02 3.79 14.28
C GLN A 81 -12.98 2.67 14.48
N ILE A 82 -11.97 2.58 13.59
CA ILE A 82 -11.01 1.46 13.59
C ILE A 82 -10.19 1.40 14.90
N PRO A 83 -9.64 2.50 15.45
CA PRO A 83 -8.89 2.46 16.71
C PRO A 83 -9.72 2.05 17.93
N LYS A 84 -11.07 2.12 17.84
CA LYS A 84 -11.97 1.71 18.91
C LYS A 84 -12.18 0.19 18.97
N ILE A 85 -11.77 -0.53 17.93
CA ILE A 85 -11.88 -1.99 17.86
C ILE A 85 -10.80 -2.60 18.76
N SER A 86 -11.23 -3.39 19.75
CA SER A 86 -10.32 -4.08 20.65
C SER A 86 -9.35 -4.99 19.88
N GLY A 87 -8.08 -4.97 20.24
CA GLY A 87 -7.01 -5.73 19.59
C GLY A 87 -6.27 -4.98 18.49
N ILE A 88 -6.85 -3.93 17.89
CA ILE A 88 -6.16 -3.10 16.91
C ILE A 88 -5.19 -2.13 17.62
N LYS A 89 -3.91 -2.27 17.33
CA LYS A 89 -2.81 -1.49 17.94
C LYS A 89 -2.20 -0.48 16.96
N SER A 90 -2.40 -0.66 15.68
CA SER A 90 -1.77 0.18 14.65
C SER A 90 -2.70 0.41 13.47
N LEU A 91 -2.90 1.67 13.14
CA LEU A 91 -3.67 2.12 11.99
C LEU A 91 -2.77 2.90 11.03
N GLY A 92 -2.75 2.48 9.77
CA GLY A 92 -2.03 3.14 8.71
C GLY A 92 -2.92 3.47 7.52
N LEU A 93 -2.44 4.38 6.69
CA LEU A 93 -3.06 4.77 5.42
C LEU A 93 -2.06 4.60 4.29
N SER A 94 -2.51 4.16 3.11
CA SER A 94 -1.78 4.32 1.84
C SER A 94 -2.55 5.27 0.94
N THR A 95 -1.89 6.28 0.37
CA THR A 95 -2.51 7.35 -0.41
C THR A 95 -1.52 7.92 -1.43
N ASN A 96 -2.03 8.51 -2.49
CA ASN A 96 -1.24 9.34 -3.41
C ASN A 96 -1.02 10.77 -2.88
N ALA A 97 -1.52 11.08 -1.69
CA ALA A 97 -1.40 12.35 -0.98
C ALA A 97 -2.09 13.58 -1.59
N THR A 98 -2.57 13.52 -2.84
CA THR A 98 -3.17 14.67 -3.54
C THR A 98 -4.31 15.36 -2.78
N LEU A 99 -4.93 14.66 -1.83
CA LEU A 99 -6.06 15.17 -1.04
C LEU A 99 -5.70 15.49 0.42
N LEU A 100 -4.45 15.27 0.86
CA LEU A 100 -4.07 15.46 2.27
C LEU A 100 -4.09 16.93 2.71
N ALA A 101 -3.68 17.85 1.82
CA ALA A 101 -3.71 19.30 2.10
C ALA A 101 -5.11 19.92 1.96
N ARG A 102 -6.09 19.17 1.38
CA ARG A 102 -7.45 19.68 1.16
C ARG A 102 -8.11 20.11 2.47
N GLN A 103 -8.61 21.36 2.50
CA GLN A 103 -9.40 21.87 3.62
C GLN A 103 -10.75 21.12 3.67
N ILE A 104 -11.11 20.60 4.84
CA ILE A 104 -12.40 19.95 5.11
C ILE A 104 -13.31 20.82 5.97
N SER A 105 -12.72 21.77 6.70
CA SER A 105 -13.36 22.86 7.42
C SER A 105 -12.35 24.00 7.64
N PRO A 106 -12.75 25.20 8.04
CA PRO A 106 -11.83 26.29 8.30
C PRO A 106 -10.70 25.87 9.27
N GLY A 107 -9.46 26.02 8.85
CA GLY A 107 -8.26 25.68 9.63
C GLY A 107 -7.99 24.19 9.82
N LYS A 108 -8.73 23.29 9.17
CA LYS A 108 -8.58 21.85 9.32
C LYS A 108 -8.41 21.15 7.97
N THR A 109 -7.21 20.62 7.74
CA THR A 109 -6.91 19.82 6.54
C THR A 109 -7.39 18.37 6.68
N MET A 110 -7.43 17.63 5.56
CA MET A 110 -7.66 16.20 5.56
C MET A 110 -6.59 15.47 6.38
N ALA A 111 -5.30 15.87 6.27
CA ALA A 111 -4.23 15.29 7.06
C ALA A 111 -4.47 15.45 8.56
N THR A 112 -4.87 16.65 9.02
CA THR A 112 -5.23 16.90 10.42
C THR A 112 -6.36 15.98 10.89
N ALA A 113 -7.43 15.88 10.11
CA ALA A 113 -8.57 15.05 10.47
C ALA A 113 -8.21 13.55 10.54
N LEU A 114 -7.33 13.09 9.66
CA LEU A 114 -6.85 11.69 9.68
C LEU A 114 -5.98 11.41 10.92
N ARG A 115 -5.11 12.36 11.30
CA ARG A 115 -4.30 12.23 12.51
C ARG A 115 -5.17 12.17 13.76
N GLU A 116 -6.16 13.05 13.87
CA GLU A 116 -7.14 13.04 14.96
C GLU A 116 -8.02 11.78 14.98
N ALA A 117 -8.31 11.21 13.80
CA ALA A 117 -9.02 9.94 13.66
C ALA A 117 -8.17 8.73 14.06
N GLY A 118 -6.90 8.91 14.44
CA GLY A 118 -6.02 7.87 14.96
C GLY A 118 -5.09 7.22 13.92
N VAL A 119 -4.95 7.80 12.72
CA VAL A 119 -3.92 7.34 11.76
C VAL A 119 -2.54 7.64 12.33
N GLN A 120 -1.72 6.61 12.45
CA GLN A 120 -0.35 6.70 12.98
C GLN A 120 0.69 6.76 11.87
N SER A 121 0.48 6.02 10.78
CA SER A 121 1.47 5.92 9.71
C SER A 121 0.86 6.10 8.32
N VAL A 122 1.56 6.86 7.47
CA VAL A 122 1.13 7.12 6.09
C VAL A 122 2.20 6.60 5.13
N ASN A 123 1.76 5.83 4.12
CA ASN A 123 2.57 5.52 2.95
C ASN A 123 2.08 6.40 1.81
N ILE A 124 2.96 7.19 1.23
CA ILE A 124 2.66 8.13 0.15
C ILE A 124 3.36 7.62 -1.12
N SER A 125 2.63 7.53 -2.21
CA SER A 125 3.20 7.23 -3.53
C SER A 125 3.78 8.49 -4.14
N LEU A 126 5.07 8.43 -4.53
CA LEU A 126 5.76 9.50 -5.27
C LEU A 126 6.85 8.86 -6.13
N ASP A 127 6.62 8.79 -7.44
CA ASP A 127 7.51 8.09 -8.36
C ASP A 127 8.57 9.00 -8.99
N THR A 128 8.36 10.32 -8.95
CA THR A 128 9.24 11.33 -9.54
C THR A 128 8.99 12.71 -8.93
N LEU A 129 9.99 13.59 -8.98
CA LEU A 129 9.87 15.02 -8.68
C LEU A 129 9.74 15.86 -9.95
N ASP A 130 9.90 15.26 -11.12
CA ASP A 130 9.66 15.91 -12.40
C ASP A 130 8.17 15.92 -12.72
N ARG A 131 7.59 17.11 -12.97
CA ARG A 131 6.15 17.31 -13.20
C ARG A 131 5.65 16.63 -14.47
N ASP A 132 6.45 16.68 -15.53
CA ASP A 132 6.05 16.12 -16.82
C ASP A 132 6.09 14.59 -16.75
N VAL A 133 7.12 14.02 -16.13
CA VAL A 133 7.23 12.59 -15.87
C VAL A 133 6.12 12.13 -14.91
N TYR A 134 5.80 12.93 -13.87
CA TYR A 134 4.69 12.65 -12.98
C TYR A 134 3.36 12.54 -13.76
N SER A 135 3.09 13.52 -14.61
CA SER A 135 1.86 13.53 -15.43
C SER A 135 1.80 12.34 -16.39
N GLN A 136 2.94 11.93 -16.95
CA GLN A 136 3.04 10.74 -17.82
C GLN A 136 2.79 9.45 -17.07
N ILE A 137 3.32 9.32 -15.85
CA ILE A 137 3.16 8.11 -15.03
C ILE A 137 1.74 8.03 -14.47
N THR A 138 1.21 9.13 -13.92
CA THR A 138 -0.07 9.15 -13.19
C THR A 138 -1.28 9.45 -14.05
N GLY A 139 -1.06 9.86 -15.31
CA GLY A 139 -2.13 10.30 -16.22
C GLY A 139 -2.87 11.56 -15.77
N ARG A 140 -2.31 12.31 -14.81
CA ARG A 140 -2.88 13.53 -14.24
C ARG A 140 -1.79 14.51 -13.82
N ASP A 141 -2.04 15.81 -14.01
CA ASP A 141 -1.18 16.86 -13.49
C ASP A 141 -1.65 17.28 -12.08
N LEU A 142 -1.27 16.47 -11.09
CA LEU A 142 -1.55 16.70 -9.67
C LEU A 142 -0.25 16.79 -8.85
N HIS A 143 0.87 17.10 -9.50
CA HIS A 143 2.20 17.12 -8.88
C HIS A 143 2.28 18.09 -7.68
N ASP A 144 1.79 19.33 -7.84
CA ASP A 144 1.82 20.31 -6.76
C ASP A 144 0.99 19.86 -5.56
N GLN A 145 -0.19 19.27 -5.82
CA GLN A 145 -1.08 18.74 -4.77
C GLN A 145 -0.44 17.59 -3.98
N VAL A 146 0.36 16.75 -4.62
CA VAL A 146 1.11 15.69 -3.91
C VAL A 146 2.16 16.30 -3.00
N LEU A 147 2.94 17.28 -3.47
CA LEU A 147 3.95 17.95 -2.66
C LEU A 147 3.32 18.69 -1.47
N GLU A 148 2.24 19.45 -1.69
CA GLU A 148 1.46 20.09 -0.63
C GLU A 148 0.91 19.06 0.36
N GLY A 149 0.44 17.90 -0.13
CA GLY A 149 -0.04 16.80 0.69
C GLY A 149 1.05 16.17 1.55
N ILE A 150 2.27 16.05 1.04
CA ILE A 150 3.44 15.58 1.80
C ILE A 150 3.77 16.58 2.91
N ASP A 151 3.83 17.88 2.59
CA ASP A 151 4.11 18.92 3.57
C ASP A 151 3.01 19.01 4.64
N ALA A 152 1.73 18.85 4.27
CA ALA A 152 0.63 18.73 5.21
C ALA A 152 0.76 17.51 6.14
N ALA A 153 1.19 16.36 5.61
CA ALA A 153 1.44 15.16 6.41
C ALA A 153 2.57 15.37 7.42
N ILE A 154 3.64 16.06 7.03
CA ILE A 154 4.76 16.41 7.90
C ILE A 154 4.28 17.38 9.01
N ALA A 155 3.54 18.41 8.65
CA ALA A 155 3.07 19.43 9.57
C ALA A 155 2.18 18.87 10.70
N VAL A 156 1.36 17.86 10.41
CA VAL A 156 0.49 17.23 11.44
C VAL A 156 1.20 16.18 12.29
N GLY A 157 2.43 15.79 11.94
CA GLY A 157 3.28 14.92 12.73
C GLY A 157 2.76 13.49 12.84
N PHE A 158 2.51 12.80 11.72
CA PHE A 158 2.30 11.35 11.75
C PHE A 158 3.54 10.66 12.31
N ASP A 159 3.36 9.60 13.10
CA ASP A 159 4.46 8.88 13.75
C ASP A 159 5.46 8.33 12.72
N GLN A 160 4.98 8.02 11.52
CA GLN A 160 5.82 7.53 10.42
C GLN A 160 5.24 7.91 9.05
N ILE A 161 6.01 8.61 8.25
CA ILE A 161 5.72 8.92 6.86
C ILE A 161 6.74 8.18 5.99
N LYS A 162 6.25 7.43 5.00
CA LYS A 162 7.08 6.71 4.04
C LYS A 162 6.70 7.11 2.63
N LEU A 163 7.68 7.52 1.85
CA LEU A 163 7.53 7.65 0.41
C LEU A 163 7.76 6.29 -0.26
N ASN A 164 6.94 5.95 -1.21
CA ASN A 164 7.04 4.75 -2.04
C ASN A 164 7.24 5.18 -3.49
N THR A 165 8.27 4.66 -4.10
CA THR A 165 8.60 4.88 -5.51
C THR A 165 8.67 3.55 -6.22
N VAL A 166 7.83 3.33 -7.23
CA VAL A 166 7.93 2.19 -8.13
C VAL A 166 9.00 2.50 -9.18
N LEU A 167 9.98 1.62 -9.30
CA LEU A 167 11.11 1.79 -10.22
C LEU A 167 10.69 1.40 -11.65
N MET A 168 10.94 2.29 -12.59
CA MET A 168 10.58 2.13 -14.00
C MET A 168 11.72 2.63 -14.91
N ARG A 169 12.41 1.71 -15.62
CA ARG A 169 13.45 2.04 -16.58
C ARG A 169 12.90 2.89 -17.73
N GLY A 170 13.66 3.90 -18.15
CA GLY A 170 13.27 4.86 -19.17
C GLY A 170 12.18 5.85 -18.71
N ARG A 171 11.88 5.90 -17.41
CA ARG A 171 10.87 6.79 -16.84
C ARG A 171 11.37 7.59 -15.62
N ASN A 172 11.89 6.90 -14.60
CA ASN A 172 12.26 7.54 -13.34
C ASN A 172 13.58 7.02 -12.72
N GLU A 173 14.41 6.32 -13.47
CA GLU A 173 15.72 5.87 -12.99
C GLU A 173 16.68 7.02 -12.67
N ASP A 174 16.53 8.17 -13.30
CA ASP A 174 17.26 9.40 -13.02
C ASP A 174 16.76 10.12 -11.75
N GLN A 175 15.59 9.74 -11.24
CA GLN A 175 14.97 10.34 -10.07
C GLN A 175 15.42 9.71 -8.74
N LEU A 176 16.24 8.63 -8.76
CA LEU A 176 16.69 7.99 -7.52
C LEU A 176 17.40 8.97 -6.58
N VAL A 177 18.38 9.71 -7.11
CA VAL A 177 19.13 10.71 -6.31
C VAL A 177 18.26 11.90 -5.91
N PRO A 178 17.52 12.57 -6.81
CA PRO A 178 16.60 13.65 -6.42
C PRO A 178 15.59 13.26 -5.34
N LEU A 179 14.99 12.07 -5.43
CA LEU A 179 14.04 11.57 -4.43
C LEU A 179 14.69 11.30 -3.07
N ILE A 180 15.95 10.82 -3.07
CA ILE A 180 16.72 10.63 -1.83
C ILE A 180 16.97 11.99 -1.16
N GLU A 181 17.44 12.99 -1.89
CA GLU A 181 17.67 14.33 -1.36
C GLU A 181 16.37 15.00 -0.86
N PHE A 182 15.28 14.83 -1.61
CA PHE A 182 13.97 15.30 -1.21
C PHE A 182 13.50 14.65 0.11
N ALA A 183 13.65 13.34 0.23
CA ALA A 183 13.28 12.62 1.45
C ALA A 183 14.20 12.98 2.63
N ALA A 184 15.51 13.14 2.37
CA ALA A 184 16.50 13.52 3.38
C ALA A 184 16.22 14.92 3.96
N SER A 185 15.95 15.90 3.11
CA SER A 185 15.65 17.28 3.53
C SER A 185 14.39 17.39 4.42
N ARG A 186 13.50 16.39 4.37
CA ARG A 186 12.23 16.29 5.10
C ARG A 186 12.22 15.22 6.19
N ASN A 187 13.34 14.55 6.43
CA ASN A 187 13.47 13.43 7.38
C ASN A 187 12.43 12.31 7.14
N LEU A 188 12.18 11.96 5.88
CA LEU A 188 11.23 10.94 5.46
C LEU A 188 11.94 9.63 5.14
N ILE A 189 11.27 8.50 5.34
CA ILE A 189 11.75 7.19 4.89
C ILE A 189 11.35 7.02 3.41
N LEU A 190 12.33 6.84 2.53
CA LEU A 190 12.10 6.54 1.13
C LEU A 190 12.20 5.03 0.88
N ARG A 191 11.29 4.47 0.07
CA ARG A 191 11.31 3.07 -0.32
C ARG A 191 11.18 2.92 -1.82
N PHE A 192 12.14 2.26 -2.41
CA PHE A 192 12.13 1.84 -3.80
C PHE A 192 11.50 0.46 -3.94
N ILE A 193 10.62 0.31 -4.90
CA ILE A 193 9.78 -0.89 -5.09
C ILE A 193 10.00 -1.39 -6.51
N GLU A 194 10.37 -2.65 -6.68
CA GLU A 194 10.36 -3.30 -7.99
C GLU A 194 8.97 -3.30 -8.59
N MET A 195 8.88 -3.02 -9.88
CA MET A 195 7.63 -3.20 -10.61
C MET A 195 7.24 -4.69 -10.56
N MET A 196 5.96 -4.93 -10.28
CA MET A 196 5.39 -6.27 -10.15
C MET A 196 4.24 -6.44 -11.15
N PRO A 197 3.97 -7.64 -11.66
CA PRO A 197 2.83 -7.91 -12.53
C PRO A 197 1.52 -7.97 -11.73
N VAL A 198 1.10 -6.82 -11.15
CA VAL A 198 -0.05 -6.73 -10.24
C VAL A 198 -1.29 -6.12 -10.87
N SER A 199 -1.22 -5.76 -12.14
CA SER A 199 -2.33 -5.18 -12.90
C SER A 199 -2.47 -5.87 -14.25
N THR A 200 -3.66 -5.77 -14.83
CA THR A 200 -3.94 -6.26 -16.20
C THR A 200 -3.30 -5.40 -17.30
N THR A 201 -2.50 -4.40 -16.91
CA THR A 201 -1.72 -3.60 -17.87
C THR A 201 -0.45 -4.36 -18.26
N GLU A 202 -0.13 -4.41 -19.53
CA GLU A 202 1.14 -4.96 -20.05
C GLU A 202 2.32 -3.99 -19.84
N VAL A 203 2.39 -3.38 -18.65
CA VAL A 203 3.40 -2.35 -18.37
C VAL A 203 4.73 -2.97 -17.97
N LEU A 204 4.72 -4.15 -17.33
CA LEU A 204 5.95 -4.83 -16.95
C LEU A 204 6.53 -5.58 -18.15
N SER A 205 7.72 -5.19 -18.56
CA SER A 205 8.55 -5.87 -19.54
C SER A 205 9.99 -5.91 -19.09
N GLU A 206 10.82 -6.76 -19.70
CA GLU A 206 12.27 -6.78 -19.43
C GLU A 206 12.93 -5.43 -19.70
N HIS A 207 12.39 -4.64 -20.65
CA HIS A 207 12.95 -3.35 -21.05
C HIS A 207 12.69 -2.23 -20.03
N ASN A 208 11.64 -2.32 -19.22
CA ASN A 208 11.27 -1.27 -18.25
C ASN A 208 11.43 -1.71 -16.77
N PHE A 209 11.90 -2.92 -16.53
CA PHE A 209 12.16 -3.43 -15.20
C PHE A 209 13.54 -3.00 -14.68
N ILE A 210 13.60 -2.53 -13.43
CA ILE A 210 14.83 -2.23 -12.70
C ILE A 210 14.88 -3.15 -11.47
N PRO A 211 15.81 -4.13 -11.43
CA PRO A 211 16.07 -4.93 -10.24
C PRO A 211 16.55 -4.08 -9.07
N ILE A 212 16.14 -4.40 -7.85
CA ILE A 212 16.62 -3.69 -6.65
C ILE A 212 18.14 -3.63 -6.55
N LEU A 213 18.82 -4.70 -6.95
CA LEU A 213 20.28 -4.75 -6.91
C LEU A 213 20.91 -3.69 -7.84
N GLU A 214 20.30 -3.44 -9.00
CA GLU A 214 20.76 -2.39 -9.92
C GLU A 214 20.49 -1.01 -9.35
N ALA A 215 19.27 -0.74 -8.86
CA ALA A 215 18.95 0.52 -8.21
C ALA A 215 19.90 0.80 -7.02
N LYS A 216 20.23 -0.23 -6.23
CA LYS A 216 21.18 -0.12 -5.14
C LYS A 216 22.58 0.29 -5.64
N ARG A 217 23.09 -0.35 -6.72
CA ARG A 217 24.40 0.00 -7.31
C ARG A 217 24.44 1.44 -7.82
N LEU A 218 23.35 1.91 -8.46
CA LEU A 218 23.24 3.30 -8.91
C LEU A 218 23.32 4.29 -7.73
N ILE A 219 22.67 3.99 -6.64
CA ILE A 219 22.72 4.81 -5.42
C ILE A 219 24.12 4.76 -4.80
N GLU A 220 24.72 3.57 -4.69
CA GLU A 220 26.06 3.38 -4.13
C GLU A 220 27.16 4.05 -4.97
N SER A 221 26.97 4.24 -6.27
CA SER A 221 27.90 4.99 -7.13
C SER A 221 27.96 6.48 -6.79
N VAL A 222 26.91 7.02 -6.15
CA VAL A 222 26.83 8.44 -5.75
C VAL A 222 27.20 8.64 -4.28
N TYR A 223 26.72 7.76 -3.40
CA TYR A 223 26.82 7.95 -1.95
C TYR A 223 27.83 7.03 -1.26
N GLY A 224 28.48 6.12 -2.00
CA GLY A 224 29.26 5.04 -1.40
C GLY A 224 28.40 3.89 -0.90
N SER A 225 29.05 2.86 -0.37
CA SER A 225 28.39 1.62 0.04
C SER A 225 27.32 1.85 1.12
N LEU A 226 26.09 1.43 0.86
CA LEU A 226 24.98 1.55 1.79
C LEU A 226 25.18 0.64 3.01
N ILE A 227 24.91 1.17 4.21
CA ILE A 227 25.07 0.46 5.49
C ILE A 227 23.78 -0.30 5.83
N PRO A 228 23.80 -1.64 5.92
CA PRO A 228 22.62 -2.42 6.27
C PRO A 228 22.07 -2.07 7.67
N GLU A 229 20.78 -1.82 7.80
CA GLU A 229 20.07 -1.64 9.08
C GLU A 229 19.22 -2.89 9.40
N ALA A 230 19.85 -4.00 9.75
CA ALA A 230 19.20 -5.28 9.97
C ALA A 230 18.16 -5.25 11.11
N GLU A 231 18.38 -4.40 12.10
CA GLU A 231 17.47 -4.24 13.26
C GLU A 231 16.30 -3.30 13.00
N PHE A 232 16.45 -2.38 12.04
CA PHE A 232 15.36 -1.49 11.68
C PHE A 232 14.35 -2.23 10.81
N ARG A 233 13.26 -2.64 11.42
CA ARG A 233 12.17 -3.34 10.74
C ARG A 233 10.88 -2.55 10.85
N THR A 234 10.17 -2.47 9.74
CA THR A 234 8.77 -2.06 9.73
C THR A 234 7.89 -3.28 9.48
N ASN A 235 6.57 -3.16 9.63
CA ASN A 235 5.64 -4.28 9.32
C ASN A 235 5.51 -4.58 7.82
N GLY A 236 6.47 -4.13 6.99
CA GLY A 236 6.52 -4.34 5.55
C GLY A 236 7.66 -5.27 5.16
N PRO A 237 7.74 -5.67 3.88
CA PRO A 237 8.79 -6.56 3.37
C PRO A 237 10.07 -5.80 2.97
N ALA A 238 10.18 -4.50 3.28
CA ALA A 238 11.33 -3.70 2.89
C ALA A 238 12.57 -4.08 3.70
N THR A 239 13.70 -4.23 3.04
CA THR A 239 15.03 -4.26 3.64
C THR A 239 15.56 -2.84 3.68
N TYR A 240 16.13 -2.42 4.82
CA TYR A 240 16.55 -1.03 5.03
C TYR A 240 18.05 -0.89 5.08
N TYR A 241 18.51 0.28 4.60
CA TYR A 241 19.89 0.70 4.61
C TYR A 241 19.98 2.18 5.00
N GLN A 242 21.09 2.56 5.59
CA GLN A 242 21.44 3.95 5.85
C GLN A 242 22.46 4.42 4.79
N ILE A 243 22.32 5.66 4.35
CA ILE A 243 23.33 6.33 3.52
C ILE A 243 24.53 6.68 4.41
N PRO A 244 25.78 6.41 3.98
CA PRO A 244 26.99 6.82 4.71
C PRO A 244 26.93 8.31 5.06
N ASP A 245 27.41 8.65 6.26
CA ASP A 245 27.50 10.03 6.78
C ASP A 245 26.17 10.80 6.86
N ARG A 246 25.04 10.12 6.70
CA ARG A 246 23.68 10.69 6.77
C ARG A 246 22.79 9.85 7.66
N LYS A 247 21.77 10.49 8.27
CA LYS A 247 20.70 9.77 9.01
C LYS A 247 19.59 9.22 8.09
N GLN A 248 19.74 9.41 6.78
CA GLN A 248 18.73 9.02 5.81
C GLN A 248 18.62 7.50 5.68
N ARG A 249 17.40 6.99 5.83
CA ARG A 249 17.04 5.59 5.61
C ARG A 249 16.42 5.39 4.24
N ILE A 250 16.93 4.38 3.54
CA ILE A 250 16.36 3.91 2.28
C ILE A 250 15.90 2.48 2.45
N GLY A 251 14.70 2.18 1.97
CA GLY A 251 14.15 0.82 1.96
C GLY A 251 14.06 0.27 0.54
N PHE A 252 14.24 -1.02 0.39
CA PHE A 252 14.06 -1.73 -0.87
C PHE A 252 13.02 -2.83 -0.73
N ILE A 253 12.09 -2.90 -1.70
CA ILE A 253 11.04 -3.90 -1.79
C ILE A 253 11.23 -4.65 -3.10
N GLY A 254 11.93 -5.77 -3.04
CA GLY A 254 12.31 -6.58 -4.19
C GLY A 254 11.46 -7.85 -4.28
N ALA A 255 10.20 -7.74 -4.69
CA ALA A 255 9.33 -8.93 -4.79
C ALA A 255 9.73 -9.88 -5.92
N MET A 256 10.31 -9.33 -7.00
CA MET A 256 10.71 -10.12 -8.17
C MET A 256 12.07 -10.79 -7.99
N THR A 257 13.02 -10.11 -7.33
CA THR A 257 14.42 -10.56 -7.26
C THR A 257 14.84 -11.12 -5.90
N ASN A 258 14.15 -10.77 -4.80
CA ASN A 258 14.47 -11.31 -3.48
C ASN A 258 13.75 -12.64 -3.22
N LEU A 259 14.51 -13.75 -3.19
CA LEU A 259 13.99 -15.09 -2.95
C LEU A 259 13.35 -15.27 -1.56
N HIS A 260 13.78 -14.49 -0.58
CA HIS A 260 13.32 -14.53 0.82
C HIS A 260 12.15 -13.57 1.11
N PHE A 261 11.58 -12.95 0.07
CA PHE A 261 10.54 -11.92 0.18
C PHE A 261 9.30 -12.36 0.98
N CYS A 262 8.92 -13.64 0.82
CA CYS A 262 7.69 -14.18 1.42
C CYS A 262 7.87 -14.77 2.83
N GLU A 263 9.09 -15.09 3.27
CA GLU A 263 9.37 -15.81 4.52
C GLU A 263 8.78 -15.19 5.79
N ASN A 264 8.61 -13.86 5.80
CA ASN A 264 8.06 -13.14 6.95
C ASN A 264 6.72 -12.46 6.61
N CYS A 265 5.95 -13.03 5.68
CA CYS A 265 4.71 -12.43 5.25
C CYS A 265 3.59 -12.61 6.29
N ASN A 266 3.20 -11.52 6.94
CA ASN A 266 2.15 -11.48 7.96
C ASN A 266 0.82 -10.89 7.46
N LYS A 267 0.59 -10.82 6.14
CA LYS A 267 -0.47 -10.02 5.55
C LYS A 267 -1.65 -10.85 5.05
N LEU A 268 -2.83 -10.28 5.23
CA LEU A 268 -4.08 -10.66 4.58
C LEU A 268 -4.66 -9.39 3.94
N ARG A 269 -5.42 -9.53 2.84
CA ARG A 269 -6.06 -8.41 2.15
C ARG A 269 -7.56 -8.62 2.06
N LEU A 270 -8.29 -7.55 2.32
CA LEU A 270 -9.73 -7.43 2.06
C LEU A 270 -9.91 -6.41 0.94
N THR A 271 -10.49 -6.83 -0.17
CA THR A 271 -10.79 -5.95 -1.31
C THR A 271 -12.09 -5.18 -1.07
N CYS A 272 -12.30 -4.09 -1.81
CA CYS A 272 -13.50 -3.27 -1.66
C CYS A 272 -14.80 -4.01 -2.04
N ASP A 273 -14.72 -5.02 -2.91
CA ASP A 273 -15.80 -5.92 -3.31
C ASP A 273 -15.86 -7.20 -2.45
N GLY A 274 -15.29 -7.16 -1.25
CA GLY A 274 -15.42 -8.21 -0.25
C GLY A 274 -14.74 -9.53 -0.58
N LYS A 275 -13.58 -9.50 -1.26
CA LYS A 275 -12.77 -10.70 -1.43
C LYS A 275 -11.62 -10.70 -0.41
N LEU A 276 -11.44 -11.82 0.28
CA LEU A 276 -10.22 -12.08 1.05
C LEU A 276 -9.15 -12.68 0.14
N ARG A 277 -7.99 -12.03 0.08
CA ARG A 277 -6.82 -12.49 -0.68
C ARG A 277 -5.66 -12.77 0.28
N PRO A 278 -5.22 -14.02 0.37
CA PRO A 278 -4.11 -14.39 1.26
C PRO A 278 -2.75 -13.92 0.74
N CYS A 279 -2.62 -13.68 -0.58
CA CYS A 279 -1.40 -13.21 -1.23
C CYS A 279 -1.74 -12.17 -2.32
N LEU A 280 -0.83 -11.20 -2.55
CA LEU A 280 -0.96 -10.23 -3.64
C LEU A 280 -0.73 -10.89 -5.02
N GLY A 281 0.32 -11.70 -5.11
CA GLY A 281 0.73 -12.38 -6.33
C GLY A 281 0.23 -13.83 -6.35
N SER A 282 -1.06 -14.02 -6.14
CA SER A 282 -1.74 -15.30 -6.29
C SER A 282 -3.15 -15.07 -6.83
N TYR A 283 -3.68 -16.06 -7.54
CA TYR A 283 -5.06 -16.04 -8.04
C TYR A 283 -6.10 -16.31 -6.95
N LEU A 284 -5.65 -16.76 -5.77
CA LEU A 284 -6.54 -17.14 -4.68
C LEU A 284 -7.29 -15.92 -4.13
N GLU A 285 -8.59 -15.95 -4.28
CA GLU A 285 -9.50 -14.98 -3.65
C GLU A 285 -10.79 -15.69 -3.23
N PHE A 286 -11.35 -15.24 -2.11
CA PHE A 286 -12.49 -15.88 -1.46
C PHE A 286 -13.54 -14.84 -1.12
N ASP A 287 -14.76 -15.05 -1.60
CA ASP A 287 -15.88 -14.12 -1.46
C ASP A 287 -16.47 -14.17 -0.05
N ILE A 288 -16.06 -13.25 0.84
CA ILE A 288 -16.62 -13.11 2.18
C ILE A 288 -17.87 -12.23 2.21
N MET A 289 -18.06 -11.36 1.19
CA MET A 289 -19.24 -10.50 1.13
C MET A 289 -20.53 -11.31 0.97
N ARG A 290 -20.48 -12.38 0.21
CA ARG A 290 -21.65 -13.25 -0.03
C ARG A 290 -22.21 -13.86 1.27
N PRO A 291 -21.46 -14.60 2.09
CA PRO A 291 -21.97 -15.10 3.36
C PRO A 291 -22.30 -13.97 4.34
N LEU A 292 -21.51 -12.89 4.39
CA LEU A 292 -21.78 -11.73 5.23
C LEU A 292 -23.18 -11.15 4.96
N ARG A 293 -23.54 -10.93 3.71
CA ARG A 293 -24.85 -10.39 3.30
C ARG A 293 -25.98 -11.42 3.37
N ALA A 294 -25.66 -12.71 3.35
CA ALA A 294 -26.61 -13.77 3.62
C ALA A 294 -26.94 -13.95 5.11
N GLY A 295 -26.35 -13.13 5.99
CA GLY A 295 -26.63 -13.15 7.43
C GLY A 295 -25.76 -14.11 8.23
N ALA A 296 -24.62 -14.52 7.72
CA ALA A 296 -23.68 -15.37 8.46
C ALA A 296 -23.34 -14.78 9.84
N SER A 297 -23.26 -15.64 10.84
CA SER A 297 -22.82 -15.30 12.20
C SER A 297 -21.33 -14.92 12.23
N ASP A 298 -20.90 -14.26 13.31
CA ASP A 298 -19.50 -13.90 13.47
C ASP A 298 -18.60 -15.13 13.57
N GLU A 299 -19.10 -16.23 14.14
CA GLU A 299 -18.34 -17.50 14.22
C GLU A 299 -18.16 -18.14 12.83
N GLU A 300 -19.18 -18.13 11.97
CA GLU A 300 -19.05 -18.60 10.59
C GLU A 300 -18.07 -17.73 9.80
N LEU A 301 -18.10 -16.41 9.99
CA LEU A 301 -17.15 -15.51 9.34
C LEU A 301 -15.71 -15.68 9.89
N LYS A 302 -15.53 -15.94 11.19
CA LYS A 302 -14.22 -16.31 11.77
C LYS A 302 -13.66 -17.59 11.14
N GLN A 303 -14.51 -18.61 11.03
CA GLN A 303 -14.09 -19.87 10.36
C GLN A 303 -13.69 -19.60 8.91
N PHE A 304 -14.43 -18.75 8.19
CA PHE A 304 -14.08 -18.36 6.82
C PHE A 304 -12.69 -17.69 6.74
N PHE A 305 -12.36 -16.79 7.67
CA PHE A 305 -11.01 -16.20 7.75
C PHE A 305 -9.92 -17.24 7.99
N LEU A 306 -10.15 -18.20 8.88
CA LEU A 306 -9.22 -19.28 9.18
C LEU A 306 -8.99 -20.17 7.97
N ASP A 307 -10.04 -20.55 7.27
CA ASP A 307 -9.97 -21.36 6.05
C ASP A 307 -9.20 -20.67 4.92
N VAL A 308 -9.36 -19.35 4.78
CA VAL A 308 -8.59 -18.54 3.81
C VAL A 308 -7.11 -18.48 4.19
N VAL A 309 -6.81 -18.30 5.47
CA VAL A 309 -5.42 -18.24 5.95
C VAL A 309 -4.72 -19.59 5.79
N GLU A 310 -5.41 -20.70 6.04
CA GLU A 310 -4.88 -22.06 5.81
C GLU A 310 -4.49 -22.28 4.35
N ARG A 311 -5.21 -21.66 3.39
CA ARG A 311 -4.95 -21.74 1.95
C ARG A 311 -3.93 -20.73 1.44
N LYS A 312 -3.29 -19.97 2.35
CA LYS A 312 -2.24 -19.02 1.95
C LYS A 312 -1.07 -19.77 1.32
N PRO A 313 -0.57 -19.33 0.12
CA PRO A 313 0.58 -19.98 -0.49
C PRO A 313 1.87 -19.66 0.27
N ALA A 314 2.87 -20.54 0.18
CA ALA A 314 4.20 -20.33 0.78
C ALA A 314 4.88 -19.06 0.21
N GLN A 315 4.72 -18.84 -1.08
CA GLN A 315 5.28 -17.73 -1.83
C GLN A 315 4.29 -17.23 -2.89
N HIS A 316 4.54 -16.07 -3.44
CA HIS A 316 3.78 -15.50 -4.55
C HIS A 316 4.20 -16.15 -5.91
N ASP A 317 3.32 -16.05 -6.89
CA ASP A 317 3.50 -16.63 -8.23
C ASP A 317 4.12 -15.65 -9.25
N PHE A 318 4.59 -14.46 -8.82
CA PHE A 318 5.08 -13.38 -9.73
C PHE A 318 6.21 -13.83 -10.66
N ARG A 319 7.00 -14.84 -10.26
CA ARG A 319 8.13 -15.36 -11.03
C ARG A 319 7.73 -16.47 -12.01
N ASP A 320 6.52 -16.99 -11.87
CA ASP A 320 6.04 -18.14 -12.61
C ASP A 320 5.08 -17.72 -13.74
N ASN A 321 5.44 -16.65 -14.47
CA ASN A 321 4.63 -16.05 -15.54
C ASN A 321 3.21 -15.68 -15.09
N TYR A 322 3.10 -15.10 -13.90
CA TYR A 322 1.85 -14.66 -13.31
C TYR A 322 1.14 -13.63 -14.19
N GLN A 323 -0.08 -13.94 -14.60
CA GLN A 323 -0.96 -13.03 -15.33
C GLN A 323 -2.05 -12.54 -14.38
N PRO A 324 -2.06 -11.28 -13.98
CA PRO A 324 -3.06 -10.79 -13.02
C PRO A 324 -4.46 -10.86 -13.62
N ASN A 325 -5.39 -11.38 -12.84
CA ASN A 325 -6.82 -11.48 -13.19
C ASN A 325 -7.62 -10.24 -12.76
N ARG A 326 -6.98 -9.29 -12.08
CA ARG A 326 -7.59 -8.07 -11.55
C ARG A 326 -6.67 -6.86 -11.67
N LYS A 327 -7.26 -5.68 -11.78
CA LYS A 327 -6.53 -4.41 -11.68
C LYS A 327 -6.05 -4.18 -10.25
N MET A 328 -4.86 -3.60 -10.07
CA MET A 328 -4.28 -3.32 -8.76
C MET A 328 -5.18 -2.45 -7.88
N ILE A 329 -5.88 -1.49 -8.46
CA ILE A 329 -6.83 -0.60 -7.75
C ILE A 329 -7.96 -1.34 -7.03
N ALA A 330 -8.38 -2.49 -7.56
CA ALA A 330 -9.42 -3.31 -6.93
C ALA A 330 -8.89 -4.16 -5.77
N ILE A 331 -7.58 -4.43 -5.76
CA ILE A 331 -6.92 -5.24 -4.72
C ILE A 331 -6.47 -4.35 -3.54
N GLY A 332 -6.10 -3.12 -3.82
CA GLY A 332 -5.55 -2.17 -2.86
C GLY A 332 -4.03 -2.28 -2.72
N GLY A 333 -3.35 -1.31 -3.27
CA GLY A 333 -1.89 -1.15 -3.30
C GLY A 333 -1.26 -0.73 -1.98
#